data_774d01cf5df8673fa2d797a20eb240d9
#
_entry.id   774d01cf5df8673fa2d797a20eb240d9
#
_cell.length_a   1.000
_cell.length_b   1.000
_cell.length_c   1.000
_cell.angle_alpha   90.00
_cell.angle_beta   90.00
_cell.angle_gamma   90.00
#
_symmetry.space_group_name_H-M   'P 1'
#
loop_
_entity.id
_entity.type
_entity.pdbx_description
1 polymer ?
#
loop_
_entity_poly.entity_id
_entity_poly.type
_entity_poly.pdbx_seq_one_letter_code
_entity_poly.pdbx_strand_id
1 'polypeptide(L)'
;VSYAGDITPQQAWKLLNDNPDAVLVDVRTDAEWRFVGVPDLSGLGREPVFIEWNTSDGRPNERFADELRERLPAAQAERPVIFLCRSGQRSIGAANAATQIGITPAYNVLDGFEGHLDAQGHRGQSGWRAMGLPWRQG
;
A
#
# COMPACT_ATOMS: atom_id res chain seq x y z
N VAL A 1 17.95 -8.73 -2.88
CA VAL A 1 16.68 -9.03 -3.52
C VAL A 1 15.84 -7.76 -3.60
N SER A 2 15.42 -7.39 -4.79
CA SER A 2 14.65 -6.17 -5.02
C SER A 2 13.18 -6.48 -5.18
N TYR A 3 12.33 -5.56 -4.73
CA TYR A 3 10.89 -5.66 -5.03
C TYR A 3 10.65 -5.54 -6.54
N ALA A 4 9.43 -5.89 -7.00
CA ALA A 4 9.14 -6.02 -8.43
C ALA A 4 9.17 -4.71 -9.19
N GLY A 5 8.88 -3.59 -8.53
CA GLY A 5 8.97 -2.28 -9.16
C GLY A 5 7.97 -1.28 -8.63
N ASP A 6 8.08 -0.06 -9.14
CA ASP A 6 7.18 1.03 -8.82
C ASP A 6 6.08 1.09 -9.87
N ILE A 7 4.85 1.30 -9.40
CA ILE A 7 3.69 1.49 -10.28
C ILE A 7 2.93 2.75 -9.88
N THR A 8 2.26 3.36 -10.84
CA THR A 8 1.43 4.53 -10.55
C THR A 8 0.15 4.11 -9.83
N PRO A 9 -0.56 5.03 -9.16
CA PRO A 9 -1.86 4.70 -8.58
C PRO A 9 -2.85 4.11 -9.59
N GLN A 10 -2.88 4.65 -10.82
CA GLN A 10 -3.74 4.13 -11.87
C GLN A 10 -3.36 2.71 -12.28
N GLN A 11 -2.05 2.43 -12.38
CA GLN A 11 -1.58 1.07 -12.68
C GLN A 11 -1.92 0.11 -11.54
N ALA A 12 -1.83 0.59 -10.29
CA ALA A 12 -2.22 -0.22 -9.13
C ALA A 12 -3.71 -0.57 -9.18
N TRP A 13 -4.56 0.40 -9.49
CA TRP A 13 -5.99 0.16 -9.62
C TRP A 13 -6.29 -0.85 -10.72
N LYS A 14 -5.64 -0.69 -11.89
CA LYS A 14 -5.82 -1.61 -13.01
C LYS A 14 -5.39 -3.02 -12.63
N LEU A 15 -4.26 -3.16 -11.94
CA LEU A 15 -3.75 -4.45 -11.51
C LEU A 15 -4.74 -5.14 -10.54
N LEU A 16 -5.30 -4.38 -9.60
CA LEU A 16 -6.31 -4.88 -8.67
C LEU A 16 -7.58 -5.29 -9.39
N ASN A 17 -8.01 -4.49 -10.37
CA ASN A 17 -9.23 -4.77 -11.13
C ASN A 17 -9.07 -6.00 -12.02
N ASP A 18 -7.91 -6.16 -12.67
CA ASP A 18 -7.68 -7.25 -13.62
C ASP A 18 -7.32 -8.57 -12.94
N ASN A 19 -6.87 -8.54 -11.69
CA ASN A 19 -6.42 -9.74 -10.96
C ASN A 19 -7.22 -9.91 -9.67
N PRO A 20 -8.18 -10.84 -9.65
CA PRO A 20 -8.98 -11.07 -8.44
C PRO A 20 -8.17 -11.42 -7.20
N ASP A 21 -6.97 -11.98 -7.40
CA ASP A 21 -6.08 -12.39 -6.30
C ASP A 21 -5.14 -11.28 -5.82
N ALA A 22 -5.05 -10.16 -6.56
CA ALA A 22 -4.16 -9.06 -6.18
C ALA A 22 -4.63 -8.42 -4.87
N VAL A 23 -3.66 -8.02 -4.05
CA VAL A 23 -3.93 -7.47 -2.72
C VAL A 23 -3.27 -6.11 -2.59
N LEU A 24 -3.99 -5.14 -2.04
CA LEU A 24 -3.45 -3.83 -1.67
C LEU A 24 -3.20 -3.83 -0.15
N VAL A 25 -1.95 -3.60 0.23
CA VAL A 25 -1.55 -3.48 1.63
C VAL A 25 -1.22 -2.03 1.93
N ASP A 26 -2.00 -1.42 2.81
CA ASP A 26 -1.77 -0.05 3.26
C ASP A 26 -0.86 -0.11 4.49
N VAL A 27 0.36 0.40 4.35
CA VAL A 27 1.39 0.31 5.40
C VAL A 27 1.57 1.61 6.17
N ARG A 28 0.57 2.51 6.09
CA ARG A 28 0.56 3.72 6.89
C ARG A 28 0.25 3.40 8.35
N THR A 29 0.10 4.43 9.17
CA THR A 29 -0.23 4.27 10.58
C THR A 29 -1.74 4.26 10.81
N ASP A 30 -2.14 3.73 11.96
CA ASP A 30 -3.54 3.74 12.40
C ASP A 30 -4.09 5.18 12.44
N ALA A 31 -3.28 6.13 12.87
CA ALA A 31 -3.69 7.55 12.89
C ALA A 31 -4.02 8.06 11.48
N GLU A 32 -3.22 7.70 10.49
CA GLU A 32 -3.48 8.09 9.10
C GLU A 32 -4.77 7.45 8.58
N TRP A 33 -5.01 6.19 8.90
CA TRP A 33 -6.24 5.52 8.47
C TRP A 33 -7.49 6.18 9.06
N ARG A 34 -7.41 6.60 10.31
CA ARG A 34 -8.55 7.22 11.01
C ARG A 34 -8.81 8.65 10.57
N PHE A 35 -7.74 9.45 10.39
CA PHE A 35 -7.88 10.89 10.22
C PHE A 35 -7.72 11.36 8.78
N VAL A 36 -6.99 10.64 7.95
CA VAL A 36 -6.77 11.04 6.56
C VAL A 36 -7.73 10.34 5.61
N GLY A 37 -8.02 9.08 5.85
CA GLY A 37 -8.86 8.26 5.00
C GLY A 37 -8.13 7.04 4.49
N VAL A 38 -8.84 6.18 3.76
CA VAL A 38 -8.32 4.91 3.28
C VAL A 38 -8.77 4.67 1.83
N PRO A 39 -8.00 3.87 1.05
CA PRO A 39 -8.48 3.43 -0.26
C PRO A 39 -9.76 2.63 -0.10
N ASP A 40 -10.67 2.78 -1.05
CA ASP A 40 -11.96 2.07 -1.03
C ASP A 40 -11.99 1.07 -2.18
N LEU A 41 -11.87 -0.21 -1.87
CA LEU A 41 -11.91 -1.29 -2.85
C LEU A 41 -13.27 -2.00 -2.90
N SER A 42 -14.30 -1.43 -2.26
CA SER A 42 -15.62 -2.06 -2.20
C SER A 42 -16.22 -2.29 -3.58
N GLY A 43 -15.97 -1.40 -4.53
CA GLY A 43 -16.40 -1.58 -5.91
C GLY A 43 -15.79 -2.80 -6.61
N LEU A 44 -14.69 -3.33 -6.07
CA LEU A 44 -14.06 -4.57 -6.55
C LEU A 44 -14.45 -5.78 -5.69
N GLY A 45 -15.30 -5.59 -4.70
CA GLY A 45 -15.70 -6.66 -3.78
C GLY A 45 -14.59 -7.07 -2.82
N ARG A 46 -13.65 -6.18 -2.52
CA ARG A 46 -12.50 -6.47 -1.69
C ARG A 46 -12.23 -5.33 -0.71
N GLU A 47 -11.32 -5.56 0.23
CA GLU A 47 -10.86 -4.55 1.18
C GLU A 47 -9.34 -4.50 1.18
N PRO A 48 -8.74 -3.33 1.44
CA PRO A 48 -7.30 -3.25 1.68
C PRO A 48 -6.92 -4.03 2.93
N VAL A 49 -5.69 -4.52 2.96
CA VAL A 49 -5.10 -5.09 4.17
C VAL A 49 -4.32 -3.99 4.86
N PHE A 50 -4.55 -3.78 6.16
CA PHE A 50 -3.92 -2.71 6.93
C PHE A 50 -2.87 -3.31 7.85
N ILE A 51 -1.59 -3.01 7.59
CA ILE A 51 -0.46 -3.46 8.41
C ILE A 51 0.54 -2.32 8.49
N GLU A 52 0.77 -1.78 9.67
CA GLU A 52 1.70 -0.66 9.84
C GLU A 52 3.13 -1.07 9.53
N TRP A 53 3.83 -0.28 8.73
CA TRP A 53 5.28 -0.36 8.59
C TRP A 53 5.97 0.26 9.81
N ASN A 54 5.51 1.45 10.20
CA ASN A 54 5.86 2.06 11.47
C ASN A 54 4.58 2.24 12.29
N THR A 55 4.70 2.19 13.60
CA THR A 55 3.57 2.49 14.50
C THR A 55 3.35 4.00 14.57
N SER A 56 2.23 4.42 15.15
CA SER A 56 1.89 5.84 15.24
C SER A 56 2.87 6.67 16.08
N ASP A 57 3.65 6.01 16.93
CA ASP A 57 4.71 6.68 17.71
C ASP A 57 6.05 6.74 16.99
N GLY A 58 6.09 6.37 15.71
CA GLY A 58 7.29 6.47 14.86
C GLY A 58 8.25 5.31 14.97
N ARG A 59 7.92 4.25 15.69
CA ARG A 59 8.79 3.08 15.83
C ARG A 59 8.54 2.08 14.72
N PRO A 60 9.57 1.34 14.28
CA PRO A 60 9.36 0.24 13.34
C PRO A 60 8.42 -0.80 13.93
N ASN A 61 7.53 -1.34 13.08
CA ASN A 61 6.68 -2.46 13.48
C ASN A 61 7.48 -3.76 13.33
N GLU A 62 7.99 -4.26 14.43
CA GLU A 62 8.83 -5.47 14.43
C GLU A 62 8.07 -6.72 14.00
N ARG A 63 6.75 -6.69 14.02
CA ARG A 63 5.91 -7.81 13.61
C ARG A 63 5.44 -7.73 12.16
N PHE A 64 5.96 -6.78 11.38
CA PHE A 64 5.48 -6.56 10.02
C PHE A 64 5.52 -7.84 9.17
N ALA A 65 6.64 -8.54 9.17
CA ALA A 65 6.77 -9.77 8.39
C ALA A 65 5.81 -10.86 8.89
N ASP A 66 5.66 -11.01 10.20
CA ASP A 66 4.75 -11.99 10.79
C ASP A 66 3.30 -11.67 10.43
N GLU A 67 2.92 -10.40 10.53
CA GLU A 67 1.56 -9.95 10.18
C GLU A 67 1.27 -10.17 8.70
N LEU A 68 2.25 -9.92 7.82
CA LEU A 68 2.10 -10.23 6.40
C LEU A 68 1.81 -11.71 6.18
N ARG A 69 2.57 -12.58 6.82
CA ARG A 69 2.37 -14.03 6.68
C ARG A 69 0.99 -14.47 7.19
N GLU A 70 0.54 -13.87 8.29
CA GLU A 70 -0.77 -14.17 8.88
C GLU A 70 -1.92 -13.69 8.01
N ARG A 71 -1.78 -12.51 7.43
CA ARG A 71 -2.84 -11.86 6.65
C ARG A 71 -2.85 -12.28 5.19
N LEU A 72 -1.72 -12.72 4.66
CA LEU A 72 -1.56 -13.15 3.27
C LEU A 72 -1.08 -14.59 3.24
N PRO A 73 -1.99 -15.55 3.28
CA PRO A 73 -1.61 -16.97 3.27
C PRO A 73 -0.73 -17.32 2.08
N ALA A 74 0.38 -18.01 2.36
CA ALA A 74 1.40 -18.35 1.38
C ALA A 74 0.95 -19.34 0.30
N ALA A 75 -0.27 -19.81 0.37
CA ALA A 75 -0.77 -20.87 -0.49
C ALA A 75 -1.01 -20.46 -1.94
N GLN A 76 -0.87 -19.18 -2.27
CA GLN A 76 -1.09 -18.72 -3.64
C GLN A 76 0.17 -18.09 -4.17
N ALA A 77 0.96 -18.88 -4.88
CA ALA A 77 2.15 -18.39 -5.55
C ALA A 77 1.76 -17.31 -6.56
N GLU A 78 2.59 -16.28 -6.67
CA GLU A 78 2.52 -15.26 -7.72
C GLU A 78 1.27 -14.37 -7.71
N ARG A 79 0.68 -14.17 -6.55
CA ARG A 79 -0.36 -13.16 -6.41
C ARG A 79 0.31 -11.78 -6.27
N PRO A 80 -0.06 -10.79 -7.11
CA PRO A 80 0.51 -9.45 -6.95
C PRO A 80 0.11 -8.83 -5.62
N VAL A 81 1.09 -8.29 -4.90
CA VAL A 81 0.87 -7.58 -3.64
C VAL A 81 1.38 -6.16 -3.82
N ILE A 82 0.53 -5.19 -3.56
CA ILE A 82 0.78 -3.78 -3.83
C ILE A 82 0.83 -3.04 -2.50
N PHE A 83 1.93 -2.35 -2.24
CA PHE A 83 2.16 -1.65 -0.99
C PHE A 83 1.96 -0.14 -1.16
N LEU A 84 1.15 0.45 -0.28
CA LEU A 84 0.77 1.85 -0.32
C LEU A 84 1.14 2.52 1.00
N CYS A 85 1.81 3.67 0.91
CA CYS A 85 2.01 4.53 2.08
C CYS A 85 1.58 5.96 1.74
N ARG A 86 2.05 6.97 2.49
CA ARG A 86 1.61 8.34 2.25
C ARG A 86 2.12 8.92 0.94
N SER A 87 3.42 8.74 0.66
CA SER A 87 4.08 9.36 -0.49
C SER A 87 4.99 8.43 -1.29
N GLY A 88 5.00 7.14 -0.97
CA GLY A 88 5.76 6.14 -1.73
C GLY A 88 7.13 5.77 -1.17
N GLN A 89 7.47 6.21 0.05
CA GLN A 89 8.78 5.93 0.66
C GLN A 89 8.76 4.73 1.60
N ARG A 90 7.87 4.71 2.60
CA ARG A 90 7.76 3.60 3.54
C ARG A 90 7.41 2.29 2.85
N SER A 91 6.60 2.38 1.81
CA SER A 91 6.14 1.21 1.05
C SER A 91 7.24 0.53 0.25
N ILE A 92 8.32 1.24 -0.08
CA ILE A 92 9.51 0.63 -0.69
C ILE A 92 10.13 -0.39 0.30
N GLY A 93 10.31 0.00 1.55
CA GLY A 93 10.80 -0.89 2.59
C GLY A 93 9.88 -2.09 2.79
N ALA A 94 8.58 -1.84 2.80
CA ALA A 94 7.57 -2.89 2.95
C ALA A 94 7.63 -3.89 1.79
N ALA A 95 7.72 -3.39 0.55
CA ALA A 95 7.79 -4.25 -0.63
C ALA A 95 9.07 -5.09 -0.64
N ASN A 96 10.20 -4.52 -0.22
CA ASN A 96 11.45 -5.27 -0.08
C ASN A 96 11.35 -6.33 1.00
N ALA A 97 10.78 -6.01 2.14
CA ALA A 97 10.60 -6.99 3.23
C ALA A 97 9.72 -8.16 2.78
N ALA A 98 8.64 -7.87 2.06
CA ALA A 98 7.75 -8.89 1.52
C ALA A 98 8.51 -9.81 0.55
N THR A 99 9.30 -9.22 -0.33
CA THR A 99 10.09 -9.97 -1.31
C THR A 99 11.07 -10.91 -0.60
N GLN A 100 11.71 -10.45 0.47
CA GLN A 100 12.68 -11.26 1.22
C GLN A 100 12.05 -12.49 1.85
N ILE A 101 10.77 -12.44 2.19
CA ILE A 101 10.08 -13.58 2.79
C ILE A 101 9.26 -14.39 1.78
N GLY A 102 9.46 -14.13 0.48
CA GLY A 102 8.85 -14.91 -0.58
C GLY A 102 7.46 -14.48 -1.01
N ILE A 103 7.00 -13.32 -0.58
CA ILE A 103 5.73 -12.74 -1.02
C ILE A 103 6.03 -11.92 -2.27
N THR A 104 5.79 -12.50 -3.44
CA THR A 104 6.14 -11.92 -4.74
C THR A 104 5.02 -12.14 -5.75
N PRO A 105 4.88 -11.27 -6.76
CA PRO A 105 5.61 -10.00 -6.93
C PRO A 105 5.07 -8.92 -5.99
N ALA A 106 5.97 -8.10 -5.45
CA ALA A 106 5.62 -7.00 -4.56
C ALA A 106 5.90 -5.67 -5.26
N TYR A 107 4.92 -4.79 -5.29
CA TYR A 107 5.01 -3.49 -5.97
C TYR A 107 4.87 -2.35 -4.97
N ASN A 108 5.48 -1.21 -5.30
CA ASN A 108 5.34 0.03 -4.57
C ASN A 108 4.47 0.99 -5.37
N VAL A 109 3.50 1.64 -4.72
CA VAL A 109 2.70 2.69 -5.37
C VAL A 109 3.44 4.01 -5.28
N LEU A 110 3.84 4.53 -6.44
CA LEU A 110 4.46 5.85 -6.54
C LEU A 110 3.51 6.91 -6.01
N ASP A 111 4.06 7.90 -5.29
CA ASP A 111 3.30 9.01 -4.71
C ASP A 111 2.30 8.62 -3.62
N GLY A 112 2.07 7.34 -3.39
CA GLY A 112 1.25 6.85 -2.30
C GLY A 112 -0.18 7.35 -2.30
N PHE A 113 -0.74 7.51 -1.10
CA PHE A 113 -2.13 7.92 -0.92
C PHE A 113 -2.33 9.42 -1.06
N GLU A 114 -1.40 10.22 -0.51
CA GLU A 114 -1.53 11.69 -0.45
C GLU A 114 -0.62 12.44 -1.42
N GLY A 115 0.35 11.76 -2.03
CA GLY A 115 1.29 12.38 -2.93
C GLY A 115 2.49 13.01 -2.24
N HIS A 116 3.38 13.59 -3.05
CA HIS A 116 4.54 14.30 -2.56
C HIS A 116 4.18 15.76 -2.25
N LEU A 117 5.07 16.47 -1.56
CA LEU A 117 4.88 17.89 -1.29
C LEU A 117 5.14 18.71 -2.55
N ASP A 118 4.28 19.68 -2.82
CA ASP A 118 4.49 20.64 -3.90
C ASP A 118 5.48 21.76 -3.47
N ALA A 119 5.67 22.75 -4.33
CA ALA A 119 6.60 23.86 -4.06
C ALA A 119 6.22 24.68 -2.82
N GLN A 120 4.96 24.67 -2.43
CA GLN A 120 4.45 25.38 -1.25
C GLN A 120 4.37 24.47 -0.01
N GLY A 121 4.85 23.24 -0.10
CA GLY A 121 4.79 22.32 1.01
C GLY A 121 3.42 21.66 1.23
N HIS A 122 2.59 21.61 0.20
CA HIS A 122 1.25 21.00 0.27
C HIS A 122 1.22 19.67 -0.46
N ARG A 123 0.43 18.74 0.04
CA ARG A 123 0.13 17.48 -0.65
C ARG A 123 -1.19 17.63 -1.41
N GLY A 124 -1.47 16.71 -2.32
CA GLY A 124 -2.73 16.67 -3.03
C GLY A 124 -2.62 16.92 -4.52
N GLN A 125 -1.40 17.03 -5.06
CA GLN A 125 -1.17 17.16 -6.50
C GLN A 125 -0.96 15.82 -7.19
N SER A 126 -0.63 14.79 -6.41
CA SER A 126 -0.38 13.45 -6.93
C SER A 126 -0.86 12.43 -5.91
N GLY A 127 -0.77 11.15 -6.25
CA GLY A 127 -1.16 10.06 -5.37
C GLY A 127 -2.58 9.56 -5.62
N TRP A 128 -2.96 8.56 -4.86
CA TRP A 128 -4.24 7.84 -5.01
C TRP A 128 -5.44 8.79 -5.05
N ARG A 129 -5.55 9.67 -4.05
CA ARG A 129 -6.68 10.60 -3.96
C ARG A 129 -6.71 11.60 -5.10
N ALA A 130 -5.55 12.19 -5.42
CA ALA A 130 -5.46 13.22 -6.46
C ALA A 130 -5.81 12.68 -7.84
N MET A 131 -5.55 11.40 -8.07
CA MET A 131 -5.86 10.74 -9.34
C MET A 131 -7.32 10.33 -9.46
N GLY A 132 -8.14 10.64 -8.47
CA GLY A 132 -9.57 10.33 -8.52
C GLY A 132 -9.93 8.89 -8.24
N LEU A 133 -9.00 8.11 -7.68
CA LEU A 133 -9.28 6.71 -7.33
C LEU A 133 -10.16 6.65 -6.08
N PRO A 134 -10.98 5.61 -5.92
CA PRO A 134 -11.91 5.53 -4.79
C PRO A 134 -11.23 5.55 -3.43
N TRP A 135 -11.74 6.37 -2.53
CA TRP A 135 -11.27 6.44 -1.14
C TRP A 135 -12.40 6.93 -0.25
N ARG A 136 -12.26 6.69 1.05
CA ARG A 136 -13.28 7.10 2.02
C ARG A 136 -12.64 7.52 3.33
N GLN A 137 -13.39 8.28 4.14
CA GLN A 137 -13.03 8.65 5.51
C GLN A 137 -14.07 8.06 6.46
N GLY A 138 -13.66 7.93 7.68
CA GLY A 138 -14.50 7.45 8.73
C GLY A 138 -14.52 6.00 8.90
#